data_d74195d42fb82147076faf06aa436895
#
_entry.id   d74195d42fb82147076faf06aa436895
#
_cell.length_a   1.000
_cell.length_b   1.000
_cell.length_c   1.000
_cell.angle_alpha   90.00
_cell.angle_beta   90.00
_cell.angle_gamma   90.00
#
_symmetry.space_group_name_H-M   'P 1'
#
loop_
_entity.id
_entity.type
_entity.pdbx_description
1 polymer ?
#
loop_
_entity_poly.entity_id
_entity_poly.type
_entity_poly.pdbx_seq_one_letter_code
_entity_poly.pdbx_strand_id
1 'polypeptide(L)'
;MDKGLKFTIATGRDMKKTLKAIPGLNLPYPCILTNGALLADLNSQEFLKITNINPEVIDEILNLSREFNIPPMVFASFDPILKNVTFNKGTWGTKGIKPLESENYIPYKEHDVVSIQFHTTKDLLDPFKEMIYDKFKNETNLIYIEDVAYNALGYEGDWYWLEINSHEAGKAQMLRYLTQNLNIKMEDVIAFGDNHNDIGMLKAAGYGIAMENSPDELKAIADFVAPSNIDGGVITYIKSHIDEIL
;
A
#
# COMPACT_ATOMS: atom_id res chain seq x y z
N MET A 1 -22.05 13.41 -5.16
CA MET A 1 -22.00 12.57 -6.39
C MET A 1 -22.97 13.03 -7.46
N ASP A 2 -23.91 13.87 -7.13
CA ASP A 2 -24.96 14.32 -8.09
C ASP A 2 -24.47 15.25 -9.22
N LYS A 3 -23.18 15.61 -9.19
CA LYS A 3 -22.54 16.51 -10.19
C LYS A 3 -21.62 15.77 -11.18
N GLY A 4 -21.67 14.44 -11.25
CA GLY A 4 -20.92 13.65 -12.21
C GLY A 4 -19.48 13.31 -11.76
N LEU A 5 -19.03 13.74 -10.58
CA LEU A 5 -17.71 13.40 -10.04
C LEU A 5 -17.62 11.90 -9.72
N LYS A 6 -16.55 11.27 -10.20
CA LYS A 6 -16.21 9.90 -9.86
C LYS A 6 -15.22 9.92 -8.71
N PHE A 7 -15.52 9.19 -7.65
CA PHE A 7 -14.71 9.14 -6.43
C PHE A 7 -14.30 7.70 -6.12
N THR A 8 -13.04 7.52 -5.78
CA THR A 8 -12.48 6.25 -5.31
C THR A 8 -11.44 6.47 -4.21
N ILE A 9 -10.95 5.37 -3.63
CA ILE A 9 -9.94 5.36 -2.57
C ILE A 9 -8.70 4.60 -3.05
N ALA A 10 -7.52 5.16 -2.75
CA ALA A 10 -6.22 4.50 -2.92
C ALA A 10 -5.51 4.39 -1.56
N THR A 11 -5.27 3.17 -1.08
CA THR A 11 -4.74 2.94 0.27
C THR A 11 -3.76 1.78 0.36
N GLY A 12 -2.87 1.82 1.36
CA GLY A 12 -2.04 0.66 1.75
C GLY A 12 -2.81 -0.43 2.52
N ARG A 13 -4.07 -0.16 2.93
CA ARG A 13 -4.88 -1.14 3.65
C ARG A 13 -5.37 -2.25 2.73
N ASP A 14 -5.56 -3.44 3.30
CA ASP A 14 -6.31 -4.53 2.68
C ASP A 14 -7.84 -4.25 2.67
N MET A 15 -8.61 -5.10 1.99
CA MET A 15 -10.06 -4.98 1.88
C MET A 15 -10.74 -4.89 3.27
N LYS A 16 -10.40 -5.79 4.18
CA LYS A 16 -11.03 -5.86 5.51
C LYS A 16 -10.74 -4.61 6.34
N LYS A 17 -9.51 -4.13 6.33
CA LYS A 17 -9.11 -2.90 7.04
C LYS A 17 -9.77 -1.67 6.41
N THR A 18 -9.91 -1.64 5.09
CA THR A 18 -10.56 -0.55 4.36
C THR A 18 -12.05 -0.50 4.71
N LEU A 19 -12.78 -1.60 4.59
CA LEU A 19 -14.21 -1.67 4.96
C LEU A 19 -14.46 -1.26 6.43
N LYS A 20 -13.54 -1.62 7.33
CA LYS A 20 -13.62 -1.19 8.74
C LYS A 20 -13.39 0.32 8.92
N ALA A 21 -12.57 0.93 8.07
CA ALA A 21 -12.25 2.37 8.15
C ALA A 21 -13.37 3.26 7.59
N ILE A 22 -14.19 2.73 6.67
CA ILE A 22 -15.25 3.48 5.97
C ILE A 22 -16.61 2.77 6.10
N PRO A 23 -17.09 2.51 7.31
CA PRO A 23 -18.30 1.72 7.50
C PRO A 23 -19.51 2.40 6.83
N GLY A 24 -20.22 1.63 6.00
CA GLY A 24 -21.45 2.09 5.32
C GLY A 24 -21.22 3.03 4.13
N LEU A 25 -19.99 3.31 3.74
CA LEU A 25 -19.71 4.08 2.53
C LEU A 25 -19.84 3.18 1.30
N ASN A 26 -20.85 3.47 0.48
CA ASN A 26 -21.02 2.80 -0.81
C ASN A 26 -20.22 3.55 -1.88
N LEU A 27 -19.19 2.93 -2.42
CA LEU A 27 -18.35 3.50 -3.48
C LEU A 27 -18.75 2.86 -4.82
N PRO A 28 -19.19 3.69 -5.80
CA PRO A 28 -19.64 3.17 -7.09
C PRO A 28 -18.49 2.72 -8.01
N TYR A 29 -17.24 3.00 -7.63
CA TYR A 29 -16.05 2.66 -8.40
C TYR A 29 -15.08 1.80 -7.58
N PRO A 30 -14.32 0.91 -8.24
CA PRO A 30 -13.33 0.09 -7.57
C PRO A 30 -12.29 0.89 -6.81
N CYS A 31 -11.80 0.33 -5.69
CA CYS A 31 -10.79 0.92 -4.84
C CYS A 31 -9.42 0.29 -5.08
N ILE A 32 -8.39 1.10 -4.97
CA ILE A 32 -6.99 0.71 -5.06
C ILE A 32 -6.53 0.35 -3.64
N LEU A 33 -6.19 -0.92 -3.42
CA LEU A 33 -5.84 -1.47 -2.12
C LEU A 33 -4.39 -1.97 -2.11
N THR A 34 -3.85 -2.19 -0.91
CA THR A 34 -2.52 -2.77 -0.69
C THR A 34 -1.47 -2.05 -1.56
N ASN A 35 -1.41 -0.72 -1.43
CA ASN A 35 -0.49 0.15 -2.17
C ASN A 35 -0.53 -0.02 -3.70
N GLY A 36 -1.65 -0.47 -4.26
CA GLY A 36 -1.83 -0.68 -5.70
C GLY A 36 -1.57 -2.11 -6.18
N ALA A 37 -1.34 -3.06 -5.28
CA ALA A 37 -1.26 -4.47 -5.65
C ALA A 37 -2.65 -5.06 -5.97
N LEU A 38 -3.72 -4.46 -5.46
CA LEU A 38 -5.09 -4.93 -5.64
C LEU A 38 -6.00 -3.80 -6.14
N LEU A 39 -6.85 -4.10 -7.12
CA LEU A 39 -8.03 -3.33 -7.45
C LEU A 39 -9.26 -4.14 -7.04
N ALA A 40 -10.16 -3.55 -6.25
CA ALA A 40 -11.27 -4.27 -5.66
C ALA A 40 -12.57 -3.48 -5.70
N ASP A 41 -13.66 -4.16 -5.95
CA ASP A 41 -15.00 -3.66 -5.68
C ASP A 41 -15.33 -3.94 -4.20
N LEU A 42 -15.50 -2.88 -3.42
CA LEU A 42 -15.79 -3.01 -1.98
C LEU A 42 -17.24 -3.43 -1.71
N ASN A 43 -18.16 -3.24 -2.65
CA ASN A 43 -19.57 -3.59 -2.48
C ASN A 43 -19.78 -5.09 -2.68
N SER A 44 -19.23 -5.66 -3.77
CA SER A 44 -19.23 -7.11 -4.01
C SER A 44 -18.13 -7.85 -3.23
N GLN A 45 -17.13 -7.13 -2.73
CA GLN A 45 -15.93 -7.65 -2.07
C GLN A 45 -15.10 -8.56 -2.99
N GLU A 46 -15.06 -8.25 -4.27
CA GLU A 46 -14.30 -8.99 -5.28
C GLU A 46 -13.01 -8.27 -5.66
N PHE A 47 -11.94 -9.03 -5.94
CA PHE A 47 -10.74 -8.50 -6.56
C PHE A 47 -10.90 -8.48 -8.08
N LEU A 48 -10.84 -7.29 -8.67
CA LEU A 48 -10.95 -7.08 -10.11
C LEU A 48 -9.61 -7.18 -10.82
N LYS A 49 -8.52 -6.88 -10.11
CA LYS A 49 -7.16 -7.04 -10.59
C LYS A 49 -6.24 -7.32 -9.41
N ILE A 50 -5.35 -8.29 -9.61
CA ILE A 50 -4.27 -8.65 -8.69
C ILE A 50 -2.96 -8.42 -9.43
N THR A 51 -2.01 -7.75 -8.78
CA THR A 51 -0.64 -7.58 -9.26
C THR A 51 0.27 -8.34 -8.28
N ASN A 52 0.76 -9.49 -8.71
CA ASN A 52 1.57 -10.41 -7.91
C ASN A 52 3.07 -10.19 -8.14
N ILE A 53 3.87 -10.62 -7.18
CA ILE A 53 5.32 -10.70 -7.29
C ILE A 53 5.68 -11.96 -8.10
N ASN A 54 6.71 -11.86 -8.96
CA ASN A 54 7.20 -13.02 -9.71
C ASN A 54 7.63 -14.14 -8.73
N PRO A 55 7.16 -15.39 -8.92
CA PRO A 55 7.49 -16.51 -8.04
C PRO A 55 9.00 -16.76 -7.87
N GLU A 56 9.81 -16.56 -8.91
CA GLU A 56 11.26 -16.71 -8.83
C GLU A 56 11.89 -15.65 -7.90
N VAL A 57 11.40 -14.41 -7.97
CA VAL A 57 11.81 -13.32 -7.10
C VAL A 57 11.41 -13.59 -5.65
N ILE A 58 10.21 -14.15 -5.42
CA ILE A 58 9.76 -14.54 -4.08
C ILE A 58 10.73 -15.54 -3.45
N ASP A 59 11.08 -16.61 -4.16
CA ASP A 59 11.98 -17.64 -3.65
C ASP A 59 13.33 -17.06 -3.24
N GLU A 60 13.88 -16.15 -4.05
CA GLU A 60 15.15 -15.50 -3.76
C GLU A 60 15.08 -14.55 -2.57
N ILE A 61 14.02 -13.73 -2.46
CA ILE A 61 13.79 -12.86 -1.30
C ILE A 61 13.68 -13.68 -0.02
N LEU A 62 12.94 -14.80 -0.06
CA LEU A 62 12.78 -15.69 1.09
C LEU A 62 14.09 -16.38 1.47
N ASN A 63 14.95 -16.71 0.51
CA ASN A 63 16.30 -17.24 0.80
C ASN A 63 17.17 -16.19 1.47
N LEU A 64 17.23 -14.97 0.92
CA LEU A 64 17.94 -13.85 1.54
C LEU A 64 17.44 -13.56 2.95
N SER A 65 16.12 -13.60 3.17
CA SER A 65 15.56 -13.36 4.52
C SER A 65 16.04 -14.40 5.56
N ARG A 66 16.27 -15.63 5.13
CA ARG A 66 16.86 -16.68 6.00
C ARG A 66 18.34 -16.39 6.29
N GLU A 67 19.09 -15.97 5.30
CA GLU A 67 20.51 -15.61 5.46
C GLU A 67 20.68 -14.43 6.45
N PHE A 68 19.81 -13.44 6.36
CA PHE A 68 19.79 -12.29 7.27
C PHE A 68 19.09 -12.57 8.60
N ASN A 69 18.48 -13.76 8.75
CA ASN A 69 17.68 -14.13 9.92
C ASN A 69 16.55 -13.12 10.22
N ILE A 70 15.92 -12.57 9.17
CA ILE A 70 14.79 -11.65 9.27
C ILE A 70 13.52 -12.39 8.80
N PRO A 71 12.58 -12.70 9.71
CA PRO A 71 11.40 -13.46 9.33
C PRO A 71 10.44 -12.65 8.46
N PRO A 72 9.96 -13.22 7.32
CA PRO A 72 9.01 -12.56 6.44
C PRO A 72 7.57 -12.71 6.91
N MET A 73 6.72 -11.75 6.54
CA MET A 73 5.28 -11.90 6.44
C MET A 73 4.90 -11.91 4.97
N VAL A 74 4.37 -13.00 4.47
CA VAL A 74 3.96 -13.15 3.07
C VAL A 74 2.45 -13.03 2.98
N PHE A 75 1.97 -12.11 2.16
CA PHE A 75 0.55 -11.88 1.92
C PHE A 75 0.17 -12.42 0.55
N ALA A 76 -0.69 -13.44 0.55
CA ALA A 76 -1.21 -14.05 -0.65
C ALA A 76 -2.72 -13.83 -0.79
N SER A 77 -3.20 -13.76 -2.02
CA SER A 77 -4.61 -13.66 -2.34
C SER A 77 -5.28 -15.04 -2.27
N PHE A 78 -6.39 -15.09 -1.55
CA PHE A 78 -7.31 -16.22 -1.48
C PHE A 78 -8.71 -15.71 -1.77
N ASP A 79 -8.95 -15.27 -2.96
CA ASP A 79 -10.14 -14.56 -3.41
C ASP A 79 -11.41 -14.83 -2.55
N PRO A 80 -12.04 -13.83 -1.94
CA PRO A 80 -11.72 -12.38 -1.95
C PRO A 80 -10.85 -11.91 -0.77
N ILE A 81 -10.14 -12.79 -0.09
CA ILE A 81 -9.45 -12.51 1.17
C ILE A 81 -7.93 -12.51 0.95
N LEU A 82 -7.26 -11.45 1.41
CA LEU A 82 -5.81 -11.44 1.57
C LEU A 82 -5.44 -12.10 2.89
N LYS A 83 -4.63 -13.17 2.85
CA LYS A 83 -4.14 -13.87 4.04
C LYS A 83 -2.63 -13.69 4.19
N ASN A 84 -2.19 -13.57 5.43
CA ASN A 84 -0.80 -13.72 5.76
C ASN A 84 -0.45 -15.21 5.83
N VAL A 85 0.50 -15.64 5.01
CA VAL A 85 1.05 -16.99 4.94
C VAL A 85 2.49 -16.96 5.41
N THR A 86 2.73 -16.86 6.72
CA THR A 86 4.07 -16.76 7.29
C THR A 86 4.76 -18.10 7.44
N PHE A 87 6.07 -18.11 7.22
CA PHE A 87 6.91 -19.31 7.12
C PHE A 87 7.68 -19.67 8.37
N ASN A 88 7.68 -18.85 9.41
CA ASN A 88 8.56 -19.08 10.57
C ASN A 88 7.82 -19.16 11.90
N LYS A 89 8.25 -20.13 12.72
CA LYS A 89 8.02 -20.17 14.18
C LYS A 89 8.75 -19.03 14.93
N GLY A 90 9.16 -17.97 14.25
CA GLY A 90 9.87 -16.84 14.83
C GLY A 90 8.97 -16.02 15.75
N THR A 91 9.50 -15.70 16.88
CA THR A 91 8.91 -14.81 17.88
C THR A 91 8.78 -13.39 17.31
N TRP A 92 7.66 -13.08 16.72
CA TRP A 92 7.30 -11.70 16.44
C TRP A 92 6.83 -11.04 17.73
N GLY A 93 7.58 -10.02 18.17
CA GLY A 93 7.23 -9.23 19.35
C GLY A 93 5.99 -8.36 19.19
N THR A 94 5.22 -8.49 18.13
CA THR A 94 3.97 -7.76 17.95
C THR A 94 2.84 -8.46 18.66
N LYS A 95 2.35 -7.87 19.74
CA LYS A 95 1.13 -8.31 20.44
C LYS A 95 -0.01 -8.47 19.43
N GLY A 96 -0.37 -9.72 19.10
CA GLY A 96 -1.56 -10.04 18.35
C GLY A 96 -1.36 -10.82 17.04
N ILE A 97 -0.16 -10.93 16.50
CA ILE A 97 0.12 -11.81 15.37
C ILE A 97 0.67 -13.12 15.93
N LYS A 98 -0.18 -14.13 16.05
CA LYS A 98 0.29 -15.49 16.34
C LYS A 98 1.02 -16.01 15.10
N PRO A 99 2.25 -16.55 15.24
CA PRO A 99 2.89 -17.30 14.16
C PRO A 99 1.93 -18.41 13.73
N LEU A 100 1.76 -18.61 12.43
CA LEU A 100 1.12 -19.81 11.94
C LEU A 100 2.01 -21.00 12.34
N GLU A 101 1.48 -21.93 13.13
CA GLU A 101 2.17 -23.18 13.43
C GLU A 101 2.42 -23.93 12.12
N SER A 102 3.50 -24.68 12.04
CA SER A 102 3.94 -25.39 10.83
C SER A 102 2.89 -26.34 10.22
N GLU A 103 1.85 -26.66 10.96
CA GLU A 103 0.72 -27.50 10.53
C GLU A 103 -0.29 -26.75 9.64
N ASN A 104 -0.22 -25.41 9.58
CA ASN A 104 -1.09 -24.56 8.76
C ASN A 104 -0.33 -23.88 7.61
N TYR A 105 0.76 -24.50 7.13
CA TYR A 105 1.48 -24.00 5.97
C TYR A 105 0.57 -24.01 4.74
N ILE A 106 0.29 -22.81 4.23
CA ILE A 106 -0.40 -22.67 2.95
C ILE A 106 0.67 -22.47 1.88
N PRO A 107 0.73 -23.35 0.85
CA PRO A 107 1.72 -23.22 -0.22
C PRO A 107 1.53 -21.89 -0.96
N TYR A 108 2.41 -20.90 -0.71
CA TYR A 108 2.32 -19.60 -1.37
C TYR A 108 2.45 -19.71 -2.90
N LYS A 109 3.11 -20.75 -3.40
CA LYS A 109 3.28 -21.00 -4.84
C LYS A 109 1.98 -21.34 -5.57
N GLU A 110 0.93 -21.70 -4.84
CA GLU A 110 -0.41 -21.97 -5.38
C GLU A 110 -1.29 -20.74 -5.41
N HIS A 111 -0.79 -19.59 -4.92
CA HIS A 111 -1.56 -18.37 -4.77
C HIS A 111 -0.77 -17.15 -5.25
N ASP A 112 -1.48 -16.10 -5.63
CA ASP A 112 -0.89 -14.82 -6.00
C ASP A 112 -0.32 -14.12 -4.76
N VAL A 113 1.00 -14.07 -4.64
CA VAL A 113 1.68 -13.30 -3.58
C VAL A 113 1.71 -11.84 -3.97
N VAL A 114 1.02 -11.01 -3.24
CA VAL A 114 0.88 -9.58 -3.52
C VAL A 114 1.86 -8.71 -2.74
N SER A 115 2.34 -9.19 -1.58
CA SER A 115 3.26 -8.44 -0.73
C SER A 115 4.10 -9.37 0.14
N ILE A 116 5.37 -9.02 0.33
CA ILE A 116 6.24 -9.59 1.36
C ILE A 116 6.64 -8.44 2.28
N GLN A 117 6.41 -8.61 3.58
CA GLN A 117 6.71 -7.56 4.55
C GLN A 117 7.68 -8.05 5.61
N PHE A 118 8.52 -7.14 6.07
CA PHE A 118 9.49 -7.36 7.15
C PHE A 118 9.33 -6.25 8.17
N HIS A 119 9.42 -6.62 9.45
CA HIS A 119 9.36 -5.67 10.55
C HIS A 119 10.46 -6.00 11.56
N THR A 120 11.47 -5.16 11.62
CA THR A 120 12.61 -5.30 12.52
C THR A 120 13.33 -3.96 12.70
N THR A 121 14.45 -3.98 13.44
CA THR A 121 15.25 -2.79 13.65
C THR A 121 15.95 -2.32 12.37
N LYS A 122 16.18 -1.03 12.28
CA LYS A 122 16.84 -0.35 11.15
C LYS A 122 18.18 -1.00 10.78
N ASP A 123 19.00 -1.31 11.78
CA ASP A 123 20.33 -1.88 11.59
C ASP A 123 20.32 -3.23 10.84
N LEU A 124 19.29 -4.04 11.07
CA LEU A 124 19.10 -5.31 10.35
C LEU A 124 18.44 -5.08 9.00
N LEU A 125 17.51 -4.12 8.92
CA LEU A 125 16.68 -3.94 7.75
C LEU A 125 17.39 -3.17 6.62
N ASP A 126 18.23 -2.17 6.95
CA ASP A 126 18.96 -1.38 5.95
C ASP A 126 19.84 -2.22 5.02
N PRO A 127 20.77 -3.07 5.50
CA PRO A 127 21.59 -3.88 4.61
C PRO A 127 20.76 -4.90 3.81
N PHE A 128 19.70 -5.44 4.40
CA PHE A 128 18.78 -6.32 3.70
C PHE A 128 18.03 -5.60 2.57
N LYS A 129 17.49 -4.42 2.86
CA LYS A 129 16.79 -3.56 1.88
C LYS A 129 17.71 -3.19 0.71
N GLU A 130 18.95 -2.78 0.97
CA GLU A 130 19.91 -2.45 -0.08
C GLU A 130 20.20 -3.66 -0.99
N MET A 131 20.38 -4.84 -0.41
CA MET A 131 20.59 -6.05 -1.20
C MET A 131 19.38 -6.41 -2.07
N ILE A 132 18.15 -6.28 -1.53
CA ILE A 132 16.92 -6.48 -2.29
C ILE A 132 16.83 -5.46 -3.43
N TYR A 133 17.10 -4.19 -3.13
CA TYR A 133 17.07 -3.13 -4.14
C TYR A 133 18.07 -3.38 -5.27
N ASP A 134 19.32 -3.65 -4.96
CA ASP A 134 20.35 -3.87 -5.97
C ASP A 134 20.03 -5.05 -6.90
N LYS A 135 19.45 -6.12 -6.33
CA LYS A 135 19.16 -7.34 -7.06
C LYS A 135 17.84 -7.28 -7.84
N PHE A 136 16.80 -6.65 -7.28
CA PHE A 136 15.42 -6.75 -7.79
C PHE A 136 14.74 -5.40 -8.08
N LYS A 137 15.48 -4.29 -8.22
CA LYS A 137 14.91 -2.94 -8.45
C LYS A 137 14.03 -2.83 -9.69
N ASN A 138 14.19 -3.73 -10.67
CA ASN A 138 13.38 -3.74 -11.88
C ASN A 138 12.13 -4.64 -11.75
N GLU A 139 12.10 -5.51 -10.74
CA GLU A 139 11.03 -6.48 -10.50
C GLU A 139 10.18 -6.12 -9.29
N THR A 140 10.72 -5.30 -8.38
CA THR A 140 10.06 -4.97 -7.12
C THR A 140 9.92 -3.47 -6.90
N ASN A 141 8.89 -3.12 -6.14
CA ASN A 141 8.67 -1.80 -5.55
C ASN A 141 8.82 -1.93 -4.03
N LEU A 142 9.70 -1.12 -3.45
CA LEU A 142 10.00 -1.14 -2.02
C LEU A 142 9.32 0.05 -1.33
N ILE A 143 8.63 -0.23 -0.24
CA ILE A 143 8.08 0.78 0.67
C ILE A 143 8.77 0.59 2.02
N TYR A 144 9.50 1.60 2.46
CA TYR A 144 10.31 1.59 3.68
C TYR A 144 9.84 2.70 4.60
N ILE A 145 9.30 2.34 5.77
CA ILE A 145 8.61 3.27 6.65
C ILE A 145 9.03 3.01 8.10
N GLU A 146 9.36 4.08 8.83
CA GLU A 146 9.56 4.02 10.28
C GLU A 146 8.26 3.64 11.00
N ASP A 147 8.34 2.71 11.96
CA ASP A 147 7.21 2.39 12.83
C ASP A 147 7.23 3.30 14.07
N VAL A 148 6.82 4.55 13.87
CA VAL A 148 6.76 5.57 14.94
C VAL A 148 5.93 5.08 16.14
N ALA A 149 4.84 4.36 15.90
CA ALA A 149 3.97 3.88 16.95
C ALA A 149 4.65 2.79 17.80
N TYR A 150 5.41 1.89 17.16
CA TYR A 150 6.16 0.85 17.84
C TYR A 150 7.36 1.43 18.58
N ASN A 151 8.08 2.36 17.97
CA ASN A 151 9.20 3.07 18.57
C ASN A 151 8.80 3.85 19.82
N ALA A 152 7.60 4.42 19.83
CA ALA A 152 7.04 5.10 21.00
C ALA A 152 6.75 4.16 22.19
N LEU A 153 6.74 2.83 22.00
CA LEU A 153 6.59 1.86 23.09
C LEU A 153 7.89 1.60 23.86
N GLY A 154 9.03 2.14 23.37
CA GLY A 154 10.32 2.07 24.05
C GLY A 154 11.03 0.71 23.93
N TYR A 155 10.74 -0.06 22.89
CA TYR A 155 11.54 -1.23 22.53
C TYR A 155 12.94 -0.81 22.08
N GLU A 156 13.93 -1.67 22.29
CA GLU A 156 15.31 -1.40 21.88
C GLU A 156 15.42 -1.30 20.35
N GLY A 157 16.09 -0.25 19.87
CA GLY A 157 16.34 0.03 18.45
C GLY A 157 15.21 0.82 17.77
N ASP A 158 15.53 1.33 16.60
CA ASP A 158 14.58 2.02 15.73
C ASP A 158 13.92 1.00 14.78
N TRP A 159 12.65 0.78 14.93
CA TRP A 159 11.88 -0.23 14.18
C TRP A 159 11.30 0.33 12.91
N TYR A 160 11.40 -0.44 11.84
CA TYR A 160 10.93 -0.09 10.50
C TYR A 160 10.14 -1.22 9.86
N TRP A 161 9.28 -0.84 8.96
CA TRP A 161 8.62 -1.72 8.01
C TRP A 161 9.32 -1.64 6.64
N LEU A 162 9.60 -2.79 6.05
CA LEU A 162 9.91 -2.93 4.63
C LEU A 162 8.81 -3.76 3.99
N GLU A 163 8.08 -3.15 3.06
CA GLU A 163 7.10 -3.83 2.23
C GLU A 163 7.65 -3.96 0.82
N ILE A 164 7.62 -5.17 0.27
CA ILE A 164 8.06 -5.52 -1.07
C ILE A 164 6.84 -5.95 -1.87
N ASN A 165 6.58 -5.25 -2.95
CA ASN A 165 5.51 -5.54 -3.91
C ASN A 165 6.12 -5.71 -5.31
N SER A 166 5.35 -6.18 -6.28
CA SER A 166 5.75 -6.15 -7.69
C SER A 166 6.05 -4.70 -8.12
N HIS A 167 7.02 -4.50 -9.02
CA HIS A 167 7.29 -3.18 -9.60
C HIS A 167 6.08 -2.61 -10.37
N GLU A 168 5.19 -3.47 -10.84
CA GLU A 168 3.93 -3.08 -11.46
C GLU A 168 2.87 -2.65 -10.43
N ALA A 169 3.07 -2.99 -9.15
CA ALA A 169 2.20 -2.57 -8.08
C ALA A 169 2.56 -1.15 -7.62
N GLY A 170 1.57 -0.27 -7.61
CA GLY A 170 1.73 1.09 -7.13
C GLY A 170 0.42 1.85 -7.28
N LYS A 171 0.16 2.80 -6.38
CA LYS A 171 -1.06 3.61 -6.45
C LYS A 171 -1.19 4.33 -7.81
N ALA A 172 -0.07 4.81 -8.37
CA ALA A 172 -0.05 5.47 -9.67
C ALA A 172 -0.35 4.49 -10.83
N GLN A 173 0.28 3.33 -10.83
CA GLN A 173 0.09 2.31 -11.87
C GLN A 173 -1.36 1.81 -11.88
N MET A 174 -1.89 1.49 -10.69
CA MET A 174 -3.27 1.03 -10.58
C MET A 174 -4.28 2.13 -10.88
N LEU A 175 -3.97 3.40 -10.54
CA LEU A 175 -4.81 4.54 -10.91
C LEU A 175 -4.88 4.71 -12.43
N ARG A 176 -3.75 4.61 -13.14
CA ARG A 176 -3.73 4.62 -14.63
C ARG A 176 -4.57 3.49 -15.22
N TYR A 177 -4.44 2.28 -14.66
CA TYR A 177 -5.26 1.15 -15.10
C TYR A 177 -6.75 1.40 -14.87
N LEU A 178 -7.14 1.90 -13.69
CA LEU A 178 -8.53 2.21 -13.37
C LEU A 178 -9.10 3.31 -14.28
N THR A 179 -8.36 4.40 -14.48
CA THR A 179 -8.81 5.52 -15.31
C THR A 179 -8.95 5.12 -16.78
N GLN A 180 -8.04 4.30 -17.30
CA GLN A 180 -8.17 3.73 -18.66
C GLN A 180 -9.46 2.91 -18.83
N ASN A 181 -9.78 2.05 -17.86
CA ASN A 181 -11.02 1.25 -17.90
C ASN A 181 -12.29 2.11 -17.77
N LEU A 182 -12.19 3.26 -17.14
CA LEU A 182 -13.30 4.21 -16.98
C LEU A 182 -13.36 5.27 -18.09
N ASN A 183 -12.45 5.20 -19.09
CA ASN A 183 -12.27 6.21 -20.13
C ASN A 183 -12.09 7.64 -19.57
N ILE A 184 -11.30 7.76 -18.49
CA ILE A 184 -10.93 9.02 -17.86
C ILE A 184 -9.48 9.31 -18.22
N LYS A 185 -9.17 10.54 -18.63
CA LYS A 185 -7.79 10.96 -18.83
C LYS A 185 -7.14 11.29 -17.49
N MET A 186 -5.84 11.02 -17.38
CA MET A 186 -5.10 11.35 -16.15
C MET A 186 -5.08 12.85 -15.85
N GLU A 187 -5.16 13.69 -16.88
CA GLU A 187 -5.27 15.15 -16.76
C GLU A 187 -6.57 15.62 -16.06
N ASP A 188 -7.62 14.78 -16.07
CA ASP A 188 -8.91 15.04 -15.42
C ASP A 188 -8.99 14.43 -14.01
N VAL A 189 -7.87 13.92 -13.48
CA VAL A 189 -7.82 13.28 -12.15
C VAL A 189 -7.28 14.25 -11.12
N ILE A 190 -7.97 14.34 -10.00
CA ILE A 190 -7.49 15.00 -8.78
C ILE A 190 -7.12 13.90 -7.78
N ALA A 191 -5.86 13.88 -7.32
CA ALA A 191 -5.37 12.94 -6.33
C ALA A 191 -4.97 13.65 -5.05
N PHE A 192 -5.43 13.14 -3.91
CA PHE A 192 -5.03 13.61 -2.58
C PHE A 192 -4.11 12.57 -1.94
N GLY A 193 -3.05 13.03 -1.27
CA GLY A 193 -2.10 12.17 -0.59
C GLY A 193 -1.47 12.82 0.63
N ASP A 194 -1.04 11.99 1.59
CA ASP A 194 -0.46 12.45 2.85
C ASP A 194 0.88 11.78 3.20
N ASN A 195 1.36 10.82 2.38
CA ASN A 195 2.57 10.09 2.70
C ASN A 195 3.43 9.77 1.45
N HIS A 196 4.66 9.29 1.66
CA HIS A 196 5.64 9.01 0.59
C HIS A 196 5.12 8.04 -0.49
N ASN A 197 4.28 7.06 -0.12
CA ASN A 197 3.66 6.12 -1.06
C ASN A 197 2.62 6.77 -1.99
N ASP A 198 2.30 8.06 -1.79
CA ASP A 198 1.40 8.86 -2.63
C ASP A 198 2.15 9.68 -3.70
N ILE A 199 3.48 9.84 -3.57
CA ILE A 199 4.29 10.68 -4.48
C ILE A 199 4.02 10.32 -5.94
N GLY A 200 4.08 9.02 -6.27
CA GLY A 200 3.84 8.56 -7.63
C GLY A 200 2.43 8.88 -8.14
N MET A 201 1.44 8.77 -7.26
CA MET A 201 0.04 9.02 -7.58
C MET A 201 -0.22 10.52 -7.81
N LEU A 202 0.30 11.40 -6.95
CA LEU A 202 0.17 12.85 -7.10
C LEU A 202 0.84 13.32 -8.40
N LYS A 203 2.06 12.86 -8.70
CA LYS A 203 2.76 13.20 -9.95
C LYS A 203 2.06 12.68 -11.21
N ALA A 204 1.27 11.63 -11.10
CA ALA A 204 0.59 11.01 -12.23
C ALA A 204 -0.76 11.66 -12.54
N ALA A 205 -1.43 12.23 -11.55
CA ALA A 205 -2.70 12.92 -11.69
C ALA A 205 -2.55 14.26 -12.41
N GLY A 206 -3.66 14.78 -12.96
CA GLY A 206 -3.71 16.13 -13.52
C GLY A 206 -3.54 17.21 -12.45
N TYR A 207 -4.05 16.91 -11.24
CA TYR A 207 -3.87 17.75 -10.05
C TYR A 207 -3.50 16.89 -8.85
N GLY A 208 -2.27 17.00 -8.40
CA GLY A 208 -1.76 16.34 -7.20
C GLY A 208 -1.87 17.27 -5.99
N ILE A 209 -2.59 16.84 -4.96
CA ILE A 209 -2.86 17.66 -3.77
C ILE A 209 -2.28 16.98 -2.55
N ALA A 210 -1.29 17.61 -1.90
CA ALA A 210 -0.76 17.16 -0.63
C ALA A 210 -1.62 17.67 0.53
N MET A 211 -1.70 16.88 1.60
CA MET A 211 -2.31 17.35 2.85
C MET A 211 -1.31 18.21 3.64
N GLU A 212 -1.78 19.15 4.45
CA GLU A 212 -0.92 20.02 5.26
C GLU A 212 0.01 19.22 6.21
N ASN A 213 -0.47 18.12 6.74
CA ASN A 213 0.31 17.21 7.60
C ASN A 213 1.25 16.25 6.84
N SER A 214 1.39 16.41 5.52
CA SER A 214 2.30 15.57 4.70
C SER A 214 3.77 15.93 4.93
N PRO A 215 4.71 15.00 4.63
CA PRO A 215 6.13 15.31 4.54
C PRO A 215 6.41 16.43 3.53
N ASP A 216 7.46 17.23 3.79
CA ASP A 216 7.82 18.36 2.93
C ASP A 216 8.14 17.94 1.48
N GLU A 217 8.70 16.76 1.29
CA GLU A 217 8.95 16.19 -0.04
C GLU A 217 7.66 16.00 -0.86
N LEU A 218 6.57 15.58 -0.20
CA LEU A 218 5.28 15.40 -0.87
C LEU A 218 4.67 16.76 -1.20
N LYS A 219 4.75 17.73 -0.28
CA LYS A 219 4.28 19.10 -0.51
C LYS A 219 5.04 19.79 -1.64
N ALA A 220 6.35 19.55 -1.75
CA ALA A 220 7.20 20.15 -2.78
C ALA A 220 6.86 19.71 -4.21
N ILE A 221 6.23 18.56 -4.38
CA ILE A 221 5.85 18.01 -5.71
C ILE A 221 4.36 18.14 -6.02
N ALA A 222 3.57 18.58 -5.05
CA ALA A 222 2.13 18.76 -5.22
C ALA A 222 1.82 20.10 -5.91
N ASP A 223 0.73 20.12 -6.68
CA ASP A 223 0.23 21.35 -7.29
C ASP A 223 -0.41 22.27 -6.24
N PHE A 224 -1.04 21.68 -5.21
CA PHE A 224 -1.70 22.39 -4.11
C PHE A 224 -1.49 21.69 -2.78
N VAL A 225 -1.67 22.44 -1.69
CA VAL A 225 -1.70 21.92 -0.32
C VAL A 225 -3.07 22.17 0.28
N ALA A 226 -3.78 21.08 0.58
CA ALA A 226 -5.07 21.13 1.28
C ALA A 226 -4.87 21.16 2.81
N PRO A 227 -5.85 21.63 3.59
CA PRO A 227 -5.80 21.50 5.04
C PRO A 227 -5.52 20.07 5.51
N SER A 228 -5.12 19.93 6.78
CA SER A 228 -4.77 18.62 7.36
C SER A 228 -5.90 17.58 7.18
N ASN A 229 -5.51 16.31 7.02
CA ASN A 229 -6.47 15.20 6.95
C ASN A 229 -7.29 15.08 8.24
N ILE A 230 -6.76 15.50 9.39
CA ILE A 230 -7.44 15.51 10.69
C ILE A 230 -8.60 16.55 10.68
N ASP A 231 -8.46 17.62 9.92
CA ASP A 231 -9.43 18.72 9.83
C ASP A 231 -10.43 18.54 8.67
N GLY A 232 -10.50 17.32 8.10
CA GLY A 232 -11.36 17.05 6.96
C GLY A 232 -10.92 17.77 5.67
N GLY A 233 -9.61 17.97 5.50
CA GLY A 233 -9.02 18.79 4.45
C GLY A 233 -9.45 18.44 3.03
N VAL A 234 -9.61 17.14 2.71
CA VAL A 234 -10.12 16.72 1.39
C VAL A 234 -11.49 17.32 1.09
N ILE A 235 -12.43 17.19 2.04
CA ILE A 235 -13.79 17.71 1.86
C ILE A 235 -13.79 19.24 1.82
N THR A 236 -12.98 19.88 2.64
CA THR A 236 -12.83 21.34 2.68
C THR A 236 -12.30 21.86 1.35
N TYR A 237 -11.26 21.22 0.80
CA TYR A 237 -10.68 21.56 -0.48
C TYR A 237 -11.71 21.40 -1.63
N ILE A 238 -12.37 20.26 -1.71
CA ILE A 238 -13.37 19.99 -2.76
C ILE A 238 -14.50 21.02 -2.71
N LYS A 239 -15.00 21.37 -1.52
CA LYS A 239 -16.08 22.37 -1.37
C LYS A 239 -15.67 23.77 -1.81
N SER A 240 -14.43 24.17 -1.54
CA SER A 240 -13.94 25.52 -1.90
C SER A 240 -13.59 25.66 -3.38
N HIS A 241 -13.31 24.55 -4.09
CA HIS A 241 -12.90 24.55 -5.50
C HIS A 241 -13.89 23.83 -6.42
N ILE A 242 -15.10 23.53 -5.92
CA ILE A 242 -16.07 22.70 -6.66
C ILE A 242 -16.47 23.30 -8.01
N ASP A 243 -16.53 24.62 -8.11
CA ASP A 243 -16.91 25.33 -9.35
C ASP A 243 -15.75 25.38 -10.39
N GLU A 244 -14.52 25.11 -9.94
CA GLU A 244 -13.33 24.98 -10.79
C GLU A 244 -13.09 23.53 -11.24
N ILE A 245 -13.57 22.58 -10.44
CA ILE A 245 -13.45 21.13 -10.67
C ILE A 245 -14.52 20.63 -11.67
N LEU A 246 -15.63 21.33 -11.82
CA LEU A 246 -16.77 20.99 -12.68
C LEU A 246 -16.75 21.77 -13.99
#